data_6eb2242fff800b209da833b55f59c19b
#
_entry.id   6eb2242fff800b209da833b55f59c19b
#
_cell.length_a   1.000
_cell.length_b   1.000
_cell.length_c   1.000
_cell.angle_alpha   90.00
_cell.angle_beta   90.00
_cell.angle_gamma   90.00
#
_symmetry.space_group_name_H-M   'P 1'
#
loop_
_entity.id
_entity.type
_entity.pdbx_description
1 polymer ?
#
loop_
_entity_poly.entity_id
_entity_poly.type
_entity_poly.pdbx_seq_one_letter_code
_entity_poly.pdbx_strand_id
1 'polypeptide(L)'
;MVFLSIPGPEKSRNTFLPEQFMINSIYKIGAFILVITLLTFDATAQIWRAIEPANLPDKRHENAMSHANGKLYLLGGRGLKSVDEYDPKKDTWVKLSNTPLEMSHFQAVSFKNEIYVLGAFTGSYPHETPIPDIYIFNPIKNQWRKGPEIPENRRRGAAGAFVLNDKIYLVCGIQDGHWDGQVTWFDEYNPATNTWQKLPEAPRPRDHVQVAVVDNKLYVAGGRLSTARINQVLNTTIAEVDVYDFKTGKWSTLDASNNIPTKRAGNTTVAWGKKILIIGGESDAHEVAHNEVEAFNTQTQKWEKYPSMHQGRHGTQAVSIHKKVFIAAGSANRGGGPELNTMEVLEE
;
A
#
# COMPACT_ATOMS: atom_id res chain seq x y z
N MET A 1 -44.86 -27.43 77.02
CA MET A 1 -45.92 -28.40 77.36
C MET A 1 -46.32 -29.12 76.10
N VAL A 2 -46.13 -30.38 76.11
CA VAL A 2 -46.84 -31.49 75.50
C VAL A 2 -46.32 -32.00 74.12
N PHE A 3 -45.58 -33.10 74.26
CA PHE A 3 -45.58 -34.44 73.66
C PHE A 3 -45.50 -34.58 72.12
N LEU A 4 -44.40 -35.14 71.61
CA LEU A 4 -44.08 -36.53 71.27
C LEU A 4 -45.15 -37.32 70.49
N SER A 5 -44.74 -37.72 69.26
CA SER A 5 -44.89 -39.13 68.87
C SER A 5 -44.11 -39.45 67.60
N ILE A 6 -43.22 -40.45 67.72
CA ILE A 6 -42.60 -41.20 66.60
C ILE A 6 -43.56 -42.36 66.21
N PRO A 7 -43.60 -42.75 64.95
CA PRO A 7 -43.51 -44.17 64.69
C PRO A 7 -42.54 -44.55 63.57
N GLY A 8 -42.01 -45.67 63.70
CA GLY A 8 -40.99 -46.50 63.16
C GLY A 8 -41.13 -47.01 61.71
N PRO A 9 -40.31 -47.98 61.31
CA PRO A 9 -39.74 -48.07 59.96
C PRO A 9 -40.62 -48.94 59.01
N GLU A 10 -40.62 -48.55 57.74
CA GLU A 10 -41.17 -49.39 56.68
C GLU A 10 -40.22 -49.71 55.58
N LYS A 11 -40.13 -50.90 55.23
CA LYS A 11 -39.40 -51.81 54.36
C LYS A 11 -38.96 -51.29 53.01
N SER A 12 -37.74 -51.69 52.72
CA SER A 12 -37.10 -51.75 51.40
C SER A 12 -37.99 -52.41 50.30
N ARG A 13 -38.04 -51.78 49.15
CA ARG A 13 -38.27 -52.47 47.86
C ARG A 13 -37.15 -52.13 46.88
N ASN A 14 -36.30 -53.11 46.66
CA ASN A 14 -35.42 -53.19 45.49
C ASN A 14 -36.26 -53.22 44.21
N THR A 15 -36.05 -52.23 43.34
CA THR A 15 -36.46 -52.33 41.96
C THR A 15 -35.21 -52.23 41.10
N PHE A 16 -34.85 -53.38 40.53
CA PHE A 16 -33.85 -53.48 39.46
C PHE A 16 -34.27 -52.65 38.26
N LEU A 17 -33.44 -51.72 37.82
CA LEU A 17 -33.54 -51.09 36.52
C LEU A 17 -32.72 -51.90 35.52
N PRO A 18 -33.21 -52.15 34.32
CA PRO A 18 -32.55 -52.99 33.34
C PRO A 18 -31.36 -52.28 32.71
N GLU A 19 -30.26 -53.00 32.51
CA GLU A 19 -28.94 -52.56 31.98
C GLU A 19 -28.99 -51.98 30.55
N GLN A 20 -30.09 -51.94 29.88
CA GLN A 20 -30.18 -51.46 28.48
C GLN A 20 -30.19 -49.92 28.32
N PHE A 21 -30.35 -49.15 29.41
CA PHE A 21 -30.39 -47.67 29.32
C PHE A 21 -29.03 -47.00 29.43
N MET A 22 -27.97 -47.68 29.88
CA MET A 22 -26.64 -47.08 30.02
C MET A 22 -25.79 -47.11 28.76
N ILE A 23 -26.05 -48.02 27.82
CA ILE A 23 -25.22 -48.14 26.60
C ILE A 23 -25.56 -47.05 25.55
N ASN A 24 -26.79 -46.59 25.49
CA ASN A 24 -27.20 -45.56 24.51
C ASN A 24 -26.81 -44.11 24.89
N SER A 25 -26.45 -43.84 26.15
CA SER A 25 -25.99 -42.50 26.57
C SER A 25 -24.49 -42.25 26.28
N ILE A 26 -23.67 -43.30 26.25
CA ILE A 26 -22.22 -43.18 26.03
C ILE A 26 -21.93 -42.94 24.55
N TYR A 27 -22.72 -43.50 23.63
CA TYR A 27 -22.52 -43.26 22.17
C TYR A 27 -22.99 -41.87 21.68
N LYS A 28 -23.87 -41.18 22.41
CA LYS A 28 -24.27 -39.80 22.06
C LYS A 28 -23.31 -38.75 22.53
N ILE A 29 -22.52 -38.99 23.58
CA ILE A 29 -21.50 -38.06 24.07
C ILE A 29 -20.19 -38.19 23.25
N GLY A 30 -19.85 -39.40 22.76
CA GLY A 30 -18.71 -39.65 21.91
C GLY A 30 -18.80 -39.03 20.50
N ALA A 31 -20.02 -38.91 19.95
CA ALA A 31 -20.24 -38.32 18.62
C ALA A 31 -20.20 -36.78 18.61
N PHE A 32 -20.36 -36.13 19.78
CA PHE A 32 -20.30 -34.66 19.86
C PHE A 32 -18.90 -34.09 20.08
N ILE A 33 -17.94 -34.91 20.53
CA ILE A 33 -16.55 -34.52 20.76
C ILE A 33 -15.70 -34.63 19.46
N LEU A 34 -16.13 -35.43 18.47
CA LEU A 34 -15.38 -35.68 17.25
C LEU A 34 -15.62 -34.65 16.12
N VAL A 35 -16.50 -33.67 16.29
CA VAL A 35 -16.81 -32.65 15.28
C VAL A 35 -16.10 -31.30 15.54
N ILE A 36 -15.47 -31.11 16.70
CA ILE A 36 -14.83 -29.83 17.08
C ILE A 36 -13.34 -29.73 16.71
N THR A 37 -12.69 -30.76 16.19
CA THR A 37 -11.23 -30.80 16.00
C THR A 37 -10.74 -30.72 14.55
N LEU A 38 -11.53 -30.20 13.62
CA LEU A 38 -11.07 -30.07 12.22
C LEU A 38 -11.40 -28.69 11.59
N LEU A 39 -11.19 -27.62 12.34
CA LEU A 39 -11.00 -26.29 11.78
C LEU A 39 -9.67 -25.72 12.31
N THR A 40 -8.57 -26.37 12.02
CA THR A 40 -7.29 -25.69 11.96
C THR A 40 -7.33 -24.84 10.70
N PHE A 41 -7.71 -23.58 10.83
CA PHE A 41 -7.29 -22.59 9.87
C PHE A 41 -5.76 -22.58 9.95
N ASP A 42 -5.10 -23.15 8.97
CA ASP A 42 -3.71 -22.82 8.70
C ASP A 42 -3.67 -21.33 8.36
N ALA A 43 -3.58 -20.51 9.40
CA ALA A 43 -3.20 -19.11 9.22
C ALA A 43 -1.74 -19.14 8.78
N THR A 44 -1.51 -19.20 7.47
CA THR A 44 -0.18 -18.98 6.91
C THR A 44 0.26 -17.59 7.39
N ALA A 45 1.34 -17.57 8.18
CA ALA A 45 1.87 -16.32 8.71
C ALA A 45 2.45 -15.53 7.55
N GLN A 46 1.95 -14.31 7.37
CA GLN A 46 2.52 -13.38 6.41
C GLN A 46 3.96 -13.04 6.83
N ILE A 47 4.90 -13.15 5.91
CA ILE A 47 6.31 -12.85 6.18
C ILE A 47 6.91 -12.02 5.05
N TRP A 48 7.81 -11.12 5.41
CA TRP A 48 8.73 -10.51 4.47
C TRP A 48 9.92 -11.44 4.26
N ARG A 49 10.30 -11.60 3.01
CA ARG A 49 11.50 -12.35 2.63
C ARG A 49 12.38 -11.48 1.74
N ALA A 50 13.66 -11.38 2.09
CA ALA A 50 14.63 -10.77 1.21
C ALA A 50 14.77 -11.63 -0.07
N ILE A 51 14.82 -10.96 -1.21
CA ILE A 51 15.11 -11.58 -2.50
C ILE A 51 16.58 -11.33 -2.81
N GLU A 52 17.31 -12.39 -3.11
CA GLU A 52 18.73 -12.36 -3.46
C GLU A 52 18.91 -12.78 -4.93
N PRO A 53 18.55 -11.91 -5.89
CA PRO A 53 18.65 -12.25 -7.30
C PRO A 53 20.11 -12.35 -7.74
N ALA A 54 20.36 -13.01 -8.88
CA ALA A 54 21.71 -13.18 -9.41
C ALA A 54 22.45 -11.85 -9.71
N ASN A 55 21.72 -10.78 -9.90
CA ASN A 55 22.22 -9.43 -10.12
C ASN A 55 21.25 -8.40 -9.51
N LEU A 56 21.72 -7.17 -9.29
CA LEU A 56 20.97 -6.11 -8.63
C LEU A 56 20.72 -4.95 -9.59
N PRO A 57 19.62 -4.19 -9.41
CA PRO A 57 19.40 -2.94 -10.12
C PRO A 57 20.36 -1.85 -9.63
N ASP A 58 20.41 -0.72 -10.33
CA ASP A 58 21.13 0.45 -9.85
C ASP A 58 20.50 0.97 -8.54
N LYS A 59 21.34 1.36 -7.58
CA LYS A 59 20.89 2.04 -6.35
C LYS A 59 20.14 3.31 -6.72
N ARG A 60 19.00 3.55 -6.06
CA ARG A 60 18.19 4.75 -6.28
C ARG A 60 17.17 5.00 -5.19
N HIS A 61 16.73 6.23 -5.05
CA HIS A 61 15.58 6.65 -4.27
C HIS A 61 14.74 7.64 -5.05
N GLU A 62 13.56 7.98 -4.56
CA GLU A 62 12.54 8.78 -5.24
C GLU A 62 12.13 8.20 -6.60
N ASN A 63 12.20 6.90 -6.67
CA ASN A 63 11.84 6.09 -7.83
C ASN A 63 10.44 5.50 -7.68
N ALA A 64 9.94 4.95 -8.77
CA ALA A 64 8.73 4.15 -8.76
C ALA A 64 8.99 2.72 -9.25
N MET A 65 8.09 1.82 -8.90
CA MET A 65 8.03 0.47 -9.45
C MET A 65 6.63 0.19 -9.97
N SER A 66 6.54 -0.44 -11.15
CA SER A 66 5.27 -0.84 -11.74
C SER A 66 5.39 -2.25 -12.32
N HIS A 67 4.31 -2.77 -12.91
CA HIS A 67 4.32 -4.11 -13.51
C HIS A 67 3.74 -4.09 -14.92
N ALA A 68 4.23 -4.98 -15.76
CA ALA A 68 3.65 -5.26 -17.07
C ALA A 68 4.06 -6.66 -17.53
N ASN A 69 3.20 -7.36 -18.25
CA ASN A 69 3.50 -8.69 -18.82
C ASN A 69 4.07 -9.69 -17.81
N GLY A 70 3.64 -9.63 -16.54
CA GLY A 70 4.09 -10.53 -15.46
C GLY A 70 5.48 -10.25 -14.91
N LYS A 71 6.09 -9.12 -15.25
CA LYS A 71 7.38 -8.63 -14.75
C LYS A 71 7.23 -7.33 -13.99
N LEU A 72 8.24 -6.98 -13.18
CA LEU A 72 8.32 -5.73 -12.46
C LEU A 72 9.35 -4.80 -13.11
N TYR A 73 9.08 -3.51 -13.05
CA TYR A 73 9.92 -2.48 -13.65
C TYR A 73 10.18 -1.39 -12.63
N LEU A 74 11.45 -1.21 -12.28
CA LEU A 74 11.95 -0.14 -11.44
C LEU A 74 12.42 1.00 -12.35
N LEU A 75 11.91 2.20 -12.16
CA LEU A 75 12.15 3.33 -13.06
C LEU A 75 12.25 4.66 -12.32
N GLY A 76 13.00 5.60 -12.90
CA GLY A 76 13.22 6.90 -12.31
C GLY A 76 14.11 6.89 -11.07
N GLY A 77 14.03 7.95 -10.31
CA GLY A 77 14.89 8.32 -9.19
C GLY A 77 15.65 9.60 -9.45
N ARG A 78 16.46 10.03 -8.50
CA ARG A 78 17.34 11.19 -8.67
C ARG A 78 18.41 10.93 -9.74
N GLY A 79 18.55 11.88 -10.66
CA GLY A 79 19.43 11.78 -11.82
C GLY A 79 18.85 10.92 -12.93
N LEU A 80 19.59 10.79 -14.03
CA LEU A 80 19.20 9.95 -15.16
C LEU A 80 19.43 8.48 -14.81
N LYS A 81 18.40 7.68 -14.82
CA LYS A 81 18.43 6.26 -14.44
C LYS A 81 17.92 5.36 -15.58
N SER A 82 18.40 4.12 -15.63
CA SER A 82 17.82 3.06 -16.45
C SER A 82 16.45 2.64 -15.93
N VAL A 83 15.64 2.05 -16.80
CA VAL A 83 14.58 1.13 -16.39
C VAL A 83 15.22 -0.21 -16.09
N ASP A 84 14.97 -0.78 -14.91
CA ASP A 84 15.45 -2.11 -14.57
C ASP A 84 14.25 -3.07 -14.47
N GLU A 85 14.27 -4.12 -15.30
CA GLU A 85 13.25 -5.15 -15.36
C GLU A 85 13.61 -6.31 -14.44
N TYR A 86 12.72 -6.71 -13.54
CA TYR A 86 12.83 -7.93 -12.75
C TYR A 86 11.87 -9.00 -13.27
N ASP A 87 12.41 -10.18 -13.55
CA ASP A 87 11.63 -11.37 -13.92
C ASP A 87 11.46 -12.29 -12.70
N PRO A 88 10.27 -12.35 -12.07
CA PRO A 88 10.04 -13.16 -10.87
C PRO A 88 10.18 -14.68 -11.12
N LYS A 89 10.14 -15.14 -12.37
CA LYS A 89 10.30 -16.56 -12.73
C LYS A 89 11.76 -16.97 -12.83
N LYS A 90 12.63 -16.01 -13.16
CA LYS A 90 14.07 -16.23 -13.35
C LYS A 90 14.89 -15.73 -12.18
N ASP A 91 14.29 -14.94 -11.32
CA ASP A 91 14.95 -14.23 -10.20
C ASP A 91 16.17 -13.42 -10.68
N THR A 92 15.93 -12.59 -11.72
CA THR A 92 17.00 -11.80 -12.35
C THR A 92 16.53 -10.42 -12.72
N TRP A 93 17.42 -9.43 -12.61
CA TRP A 93 17.28 -8.09 -13.13
C TRP A 93 17.93 -7.93 -14.50
N VAL A 94 17.33 -7.15 -15.37
CA VAL A 94 17.88 -6.76 -16.68
C VAL A 94 17.77 -5.25 -16.82
N LYS A 95 18.89 -4.60 -17.10
CA LYS A 95 18.93 -3.17 -17.38
C LYS A 95 18.41 -2.91 -18.80
N LEU A 96 17.42 -2.03 -18.92
CA LEU A 96 16.81 -1.59 -20.17
C LEU A 96 17.24 -0.15 -20.52
N SER A 97 16.51 0.53 -21.42
CA SER A 97 16.78 1.91 -21.80
C SER A 97 16.71 2.87 -20.61
N ASN A 98 17.45 3.97 -20.69
CA ASN A 98 17.33 5.04 -19.72
C ASN A 98 15.98 5.75 -19.82
N THR A 99 15.56 6.40 -18.74
CA THR A 99 14.47 7.39 -18.79
C THR A 99 14.88 8.55 -19.70
N PRO A 100 13.93 9.18 -20.43
CA PRO A 100 14.23 10.31 -21.33
C PRO A 100 14.84 11.52 -20.63
N LEU A 101 14.54 11.70 -19.36
CA LEU A 101 15.05 12.73 -18.47
C LEU A 101 15.04 12.20 -17.03
N GLU A 102 15.60 12.95 -16.09
CA GLU A 102 15.41 12.68 -14.67
C GLU A 102 13.92 12.72 -14.31
N MET A 103 13.43 11.68 -13.64
CA MET A 103 12.06 11.57 -13.17
C MET A 103 12.08 11.08 -11.73
N SER A 104 11.59 11.88 -10.80
CA SER A 104 11.60 11.56 -9.38
C SER A 104 10.25 11.88 -8.71
N HIS A 105 10.00 11.33 -7.51
CA HIS A 105 8.84 11.63 -6.67
C HIS A 105 7.51 11.41 -7.38
N PHE A 106 7.22 10.19 -7.80
CA PHE A 106 5.98 9.86 -8.49
C PHE A 106 5.50 8.45 -8.16
N GLN A 107 4.25 8.18 -8.48
CA GLN A 107 3.68 6.85 -8.50
C GLN A 107 3.45 6.42 -9.95
N ALA A 108 4.21 5.41 -10.43
CA ALA A 108 4.02 4.88 -11.77
C ALA A 108 2.80 3.96 -11.84
N VAL A 109 2.10 3.98 -12.97
CA VAL A 109 0.92 3.14 -13.16
C VAL A 109 1.05 2.26 -14.38
N SER A 110 0.51 1.03 -14.27
CA SER A 110 0.39 0.10 -15.38
C SER A 110 -0.95 0.29 -16.08
N PHE A 111 -0.93 0.53 -17.39
CA PHE A 111 -2.12 0.62 -18.20
C PHE A 111 -1.91 -0.10 -19.54
N LYS A 112 -2.71 -1.13 -19.78
CA LYS A 112 -2.63 -1.96 -21.03
C LYS A 112 -1.21 -2.47 -21.32
N ASN A 113 -0.52 -2.96 -20.30
CA ASN A 113 0.86 -3.45 -20.35
C ASN A 113 1.92 -2.41 -20.77
N GLU A 114 1.61 -1.14 -20.69
CA GLU A 114 2.57 -0.04 -20.73
C GLU A 114 2.63 0.65 -19.38
N ILE A 115 3.74 1.34 -19.10
CA ILE A 115 3.95 2.03 -17.84
C ILE A 115 3.88 3.53 -18.09
N TYR A 116 2.97 4.20 -17.39
CA TYR A 116 2.74 5.63 -17.48
C TYR A 116 3.39 6.32 -16.27
N VAL A 117 4.12 7.39 -16.57
CA VAL A 117 4.69 8.33 -15.60
C VAL A 117 4.03 9.67 -15.79
N LEU A 118 3.38 10.17 -14.75
CA LEU A 118 2.75 11.48 -14.67
C LEU A 118 2.86 11.99 -13.23
N GLY A 119 2.86 13.31 -13.05
CA GLY A 119 2.99 13.88 -11.71
C GLY A 119 4.35 13.62 -11.08
N ALA A 120 5.42 13.66 -11.88
CA ALA A 120 6.80 13.50 -11.47
C ALA A 120 7.52 14.86 -11.45
N PHE A 121 8.68 14.88 -10.80
CA PHE A 121 9.59 16.01 -10.79
C PHE A 121 10.87 15.72 -11.57
N THR A 122 11.52 16.81 -12.00
CA THR A 122 12.92 16.87 -12.44
C THR A 122 13.62 18.01 -11.71
N GLY A 123 14.96 17.95 -11.60
CA GLY A 123 15.76 19.00 -10.97
C GLY A 123 16.08 18.75 -9.51
N SER A 124 16.63 19.75 -8.85
CA SER A 124 17.28 19.61 -7.54
C SER A 124 16.45 20.19 -6.40
N TYR A 125 16.58 19.55 -5.23
CA TYR A 125 16.05 20.03 -3.96
C TYR A 125 16.50 21.48 -3.68
N PRO A 126 15.63 22.36 -3.16
CA PRO A 126 14.23 22.12 -2.81
C PRO A 126 13.22 22.53 -3.90
N HIS A 127 13.70 22.99 -5.07
CA HIS A 127 12.90 23.58 -6.15
C HIS A 127 12.81 22.64 -7.37
N GLU A 128 12.41 21.40 -7.14
CA GLU A 128 12.15 20.48 -8.24
C GLU A 128 10.97 20.99 -9.09
N THR A 129 11.09 20.84 -10.39
CA THR A 129 10.09 21.31 -11.37
C THR A 129 9.18 20.16 -11.80
N PRO A 130 7.86 20.33 -11.78
CA PRO A 130 6.93 19.33 -12.30
C PRO A 130 7.17 19.06 -13.79
N ILE A 131 7.27 17.78 -14.16
CA ILE A 131 7.38 17.37 -15.56
C ILE A 131 6.05 17.66 -16.26
N PRO A 132 6.04 18.42 -17.37
CA PRO A 132 4.80 18.84 -18.01
C PRO A 132 4.07 17.72 -18.74
N ASP A 133 4.78 16.71 -19.20
CA ASP A 133 4.26 15.67 -20.08
C ASP A 133 4.02 14.36 -19.35
N ILE A 134 3.08 13.57 -19.86
CA ILE A 134 3.03 12.15 -19.54
C ILE A 134 4.13 11.45 -20.33
N TYR A 135 4.92 10.59 -19.68
CA TYR A 135 5.86 9.71 -20.35
C TYR A 135 5.36 8.26 -20.27
N ILE A 136 5.51 7.52 -21.36
CA ILE A 136 4.97 6.19 -21.49
C ILE A 136 6.09 5.24 -21.94
N PHE A 137 6.36 4.26 -21.12
CA PHE A 137 7.32 3.20 -21.42
C PHE A 137 6.61 1.97 -21.96
N ASN A 138 7.05 1.48 -23.12
CA ASN A 138 6.62 0.20 -23.65
C ASN A 138 7.68 -0.87 -23.35
N PRO A 139 7.41 -1.79 -22.40
CA PRO A 139 8.40 -2.78 -21.99
C PRO A 139 8.82 -3.77 -23.09
N ILE A 140 7.89 -4.16 -23.98
CA ILE A 140 8.18 -5.11 -25.04
C ILE A 140 9.14 -4.51 -26.06
N LYS A 141 8.96 -3.23 -26.39
CA LYS A 141 9.82 -2.51 -27.34
C LYS A 141 11.05 -1.91 -26.70
N ASN A 142 11.12 -1.87 -25.37
CA ASN A 142 12.12 -1.15 -24.61
C ASN A 142 12.27 0.31 -25.09
N GLN A 143 11.16 1.00 -25.22
CA GLN A 143 11.10 2.35 -25.80
C GLN A 143 10.18 3.24 -24.99
N TRP A 144 10.62 4.49 -24.84
CA TRP A 144 9.83 5.57 -24.30
C TRP A 144 9.14 6.36 -25.42
N ARG A 145 7.97 6.88 -25.14
CA ARG A 145 7.32 7.91 -25.92
C ARG A 145 6.78 9.01 -25.03
N LYS A 146 6.80 10.20 -25.55
CA LYS A 146 6.15 11.35 -24.95
C LYS A 146 4.65 11.25 -25.24
N GLY A 147 3.85 11.38 -24.20
CA GLY A 147 2.40 11.46 -24.27
C GLY A 147 1.93 12.92 -24.28
N PRO A 148 0.66 13.17 -23.97
CA PRO A 148 0.12 14.53 -23.94
C PRO A 148 0.62 15.29 -22.70
N GLU A 149 0.49 16.61 -22.77
CA GLU A 149 0.79 17.48 -21.63
C GLU A 149 -0.28 17.38 -20.54
N ILE A 150 0.17 17.50 -19.30
CA ILE A 150 -0.68 17.80 -18.17
C ILE A 150 -1.06 19.29 -18.27
N PRO A 151 -2.33 19.66 -18.12
CA PRO A 151 -2.75 21.07 -18.18
C PRO A 151 -1.84 21.96 -17.30
N GLU A 152 -1.36 23.06 -17.85
CA GLU A 152 -0.31 23.89 -17.22
C GLU A 152 -0.64 24.26 -15.79
N ASN A 153 -1.88 24.66 -15.52
CA ASN A 153 -2.36 25.04 -14.19
C ASN A 153 -2.71 23.83 -13.29
N ARG A 154 -2.31 22.61 -13.69
CA ARG A 154 -2.51 21.35 -12.95
C ARG A 154 -1.22 20.54 -12.81
N ARG A 155 -0.07 21.08 -13.25
CA ARG A 155 1.22 20.44 -13.15
C ARG A 155 1.69 20.40 -11.71
N ARG A 156 2.09 19.24 -11.23
CA ARG A 156 2.62 18.97 -9.89
C ARG A 156 3.40 17.66 -9.87
N GLY A 157 4.24 17.49 -8.88
CA GLY A 157 4.91 16.22 -8.60
C GLY A 157 4.56 15.70 -7.22
N ALA A 158 5.22 14.63 -6.79
CA ALA A 158 5.01 13.94 -5.51
C ALA A 158 3.52 13.63 -5.22
N ALA A 159 2.78 13.34 -6.29
CA ALA A 159 1.34 13.09 -6.32
C ALA A 159 1.05 11.60 -6.38
N GLY A 160 -0.08 11.18 -5.82
CA GLY A 160 -0.61 9.82 -5.97
C GLY A 160 -1.21 9.60 -7.35
N ALA A 161 -0.95 8.44 -7.96
CA ALA A 161 -1.53 8.06 -9.24
C ALA A 161 -2.06 6.62 -9.23
N PHE A 162 -3.13 6.37 -9.97
CA PHE A 162 -3.71 5.03 -10.07
C PHE A 162 -4.54 4.88 -11.36
N VAL A 163 -4.90 3.63 -11.66
CA VAL A 163 -5.78 3.28 -12.78
C VAL A 163 -7.09 2.73 -12.25
N LEU A 164 -8.19 3.19 -12.81
CA LEU A 164 -9.53 2.64 -12.56
C LEU A 164 -10.41 2.83 -13.80
N ASN A 165 -11.15 1.80 -14.20
CA ASN A 165 -12.11 1.86 -15.31
C ASN A 165 -11.55 2.48 -16.61
N ASP A 166 -10.39 2.00 -17.04
CA ASP A 166 -9.68 2.48 -18.25
C ASP A 166 -9.31 3.99 -18.22
N LYS A 167 -9.23 4.59 -17.04
CA LYS A 167 -8.77 5.96 -16.81
C LYS A 167 -7.54 5.95 -15.89
N ILE A 168 -6.75 7.00 -16.00
CA ILE A 168 -5.61 7.27 -15.12
C ILE A 168 -5.94 8.50 -14.29
N TYR A 169 -5.67 8.43 -13.01
CA TYR A 169 -5.99 9.49 -12.06
C TYR A 169 -4.74 10.04 -11.41
N LEU A 170 -4.76 11.33 -11.08
CA LEU A 170 -3.70 12.02 -10.36
C LEU A 170 -4.32 12.83 -9.22
N VAL A 171 -3.85 12.62 -7.99
CA VAL A 171 -4.43 13.24 -6.78
C VAL A 171 -3.37 13.85 -5.89
N CYS A 172 -3.68 15.02 -5.29
CA CYS A 172 -2.80 15.78 -4.42
C CYS A 172 -1.48 16.18 -5.11
N GLY A 173 -0.39 16.28 -4.39
CA GLY A 173 0.93 16.67 -4.90
C GLY A 173 1.31 18.10 -4.52
N ILE A 174 2.44 18.55 -5.04
CA ILE A 174 3.02 19.87 -4.77
C ILE A 174 3.58 20.47 -6.07
N GLN A 175 3.55 21.80 -6.20
CA GLN A 175 3.91 22.51 -7.43
C GLN A 175 5.38 22.90 -7.52
N ASP A 176 6.04 23.18 -6.40
CA ASP A 176 7.44 23.60 -6.34
C ASP A 176 8.21 22.68 -5.39
N GLY A 177 8.54 21.48 -5.88
CA GLY A 177 9.42 20.52 -5.21
C GLY A 177 9.06 20.27 -3.75
N HIS A 178 10.03 20.60 -2.88
CA HIS A 178 9.83 20.58 -1.42
C HIS A 178 9.58 21.98 -0.84
N TRP A 179 9.54 23.01 -1.70
CA TRP A 179 9.54 24.40 -1.25
C TRP A 179 8.17 24.85 -0.75
N ASP A 180 7.14 24.75 -1.59
CA ASP A 180 5.77 25.19 -1.28
C ASP A 180 4.78 24.75 -2.38
N GLY A 181 3.47 24.99 -2.16
CA GLY A 181 2.45 24.81 -3.19
C GLY A 181 1.77 23.44 -3.22
N GLN A 182 1.53 22.84 -2.06
CA GLN A 182 0.71 21.64 -1.94
C GLN A 182 -0.71 21.89 -2.42
N VAL A 183 -1.30 20.92 -3.12
CA VAL A 183 -2.61 21.04 -3.73
C VAL A 183 -3.56 19.91 -3.33
N THR A 184 -4.85 20.22 -3.36
CA THR A 184 -5.96 19.27 -3.15
C THR A 184 -6.45 18.64 -4.45
N TRP A 185 -5.81 18.93 -5.55
CA TRP A 185 -6.30 18.62 -6.89
C TRP A 185 -6.51 17.13 -7.11
N PHE A 186 -7.61 16.82 -7.79
CA PHE A 186 -7.93 15.48 -8.25
C PHE A 186 -8.33 15.55 -9.72
N ASP A 187 -7.59 14.86 -10.57
CA ASP A 187 -7.77 14.89 -12.02
C ASP A 187 -7.88 13.49 -12.59
N GLU A 188 -8.76 13.33 -13.57
CA GLU A 188 -8.90 12.14 -14.40
C GLU A 188 -8.31 12.41 -15.77
N TYR A 189 -7.44 11.54 -16.24
CA TYR A 189 -6.96 11.48 -17.61
C TYR A 189 -7.57 10.29 -18.33
N ASN A 190 -8.16 10.55 -19.52
CA ASN A 190 -8.69 9.53 -20.40
C ASN A 190 -7.71 9.23 -21.54
N PRO A 191 -6.96 8.10 -21.52
CA PRO A 191 -6.02 7.77 -22.57
C PRO A 191 -6.65 7.51 -23.94
N ALA A 192 -7.94 7.13 -24.00
CA ALA A 192 -8.61 6.84 -25.26
C ALA A 192 -8.99 8.10 -26.05
N THR A 193 -9.32 9.19 -25.36
CA THR A 193 -9.71 10.48 -25.97
C THR A 193 -8.65 11.56 -25.82
N ASN A 194 -7.61 11.28 -25.03
CA ASN A 194 -6.55 12.23 -24.69
C ASN A 194 -7.07 13.50 -24.02
N THR A 195 -7.99 13.35 -23.08
CA THR A 195 -8.65 14.46 -22.37
C THR A 195 -8.44 14.38 -20.87
N TRP A 196 -8.38 15.56 -20.23
CA TRP A 196 -8.34 15.72 -18.78
C TRP A 196 -9.66 16.23 -18.24
N GLN A 197 -10.08 15.73 -17.09
CA GLN A 197 -11.25 16.18 -16.35
C GLN A 197 -10.87 16.47 -14.90
N LYS A 198 -11.30 17.63 -14.37
CA LYS A 198 -11.20 17.95 -12.95
C LYS A 198 -12.30 17.22 -12.20
N LEU A 199 -11.94 16.59 -11.10
CA LEU A 199 -12.87 15.94 -10.16
C LEU A 199 -12.98 16.77 -8.86
N PRO A 200 -13.94 16.46 -7.97
CA PRO A 200 -14.00 17.09 -6.65
C PRO A 200 -12.67 16.97 -5.92
N GLU A 201 -12.17 18.09 -5.42
CA GLU A 201 -10.87 18.18 -4.77
C GLU A 201 -10.83 17.39 -3.45
N ALA A 202 -9.64 16.86 -3.10
CA ALA A 202 -9.42 16.15 -1.85
C ALA A 202 -9.67 17.06 -0.63
N PRO A 203 -10.06 16.50 0.53
CA PRO A 203 -10.34 17.28 1.74
C PRO A 203 -9.17 18.10 2.26
N ARG A 204 -7.94 17.66 1.95
CA ARG A 204 -6.69 18.31 2.37
C ARG A 204 -5.59 18.18 1.35
N PRO A 205 -4.68 19.14 1.24
CA PRO A 205 -3.48 19.02 0.43
C PRO A 205 -2.49 18.06 1.08
N ARG A 206 -1.68 17.39 0.27
CA ARG A 206 -0.54 16.60 0.70
C ARG A 206 0.39 16.28 -0.46
N ASP A 207 1.64 16.10 -0.16
CA ASP A 207 2.69 15.66 -1.09
C ASP A 207 3.40 14.40 -0.56
N HIS A 208 4.29 13.82 -1.36
CA HIS A 208 5.00 12.57 -1.05
C HIS A 208 4.04 11.47 -0.60
N VAL A 209 2.95 11.32 -1.34
CA VAL A 209 1.87 10.37 -1.07
C VAL A 209 1.70 9.42 -2.25
N GLN A 210 1.50 8.15 -1.95
CA GLN A 210 1.01 7.16 -2.88
C GLN A 210 -0.39 6.72 -2.44
N VAL A 211 -1.17 6.21 -3.39
CA VAL A 211 -2.57 5.91 -3.17
C VAL A 211 -2.93 4.53 -3.71
N ALA A 212 -4.03 3.99 -3.23
CA ALA A 212 -4.54 2.72 -3.72
C ALA A 212 -6.07 2.71 -3.77
N VAL A 213 -6.61 1.83 -4.60
CA VAL A 213 -8.06 1.67 -4.80
C VAL A 213 -8.49 0.27 -4.40
N VAL A 214 -9.53 0.19 -3.56
CA VAL A 214 -10.22 -1.07 -3.20
C VAL A 214 -11.72 -0.83 -3.30
N ASP A 215 -12.44 -1.73 -3.97
CA ASP A 215 -13.90 -1.70 -4.10
C ASP A 215 -14.45 -0.34 -4.62
N ASN A 216 -13.84 0.21 -5.67
CA ASN A 216 -14.19 1.52 -6.24
C ASN A 216 -14.08 2.69 -5.25
N LYS A 217 -13.24 2.55 -4.23
CA LYS A 217 -12.88 3.64 -3.32
C LYS A 217 -11.38 3.90 -3.38
N LEU A 218 -11.03 5.15 -3.62
CA LEU A 218 -9.65 5.63 -3.51
C LEU A 218 -9.35 5.92 -2.05
N TYR A 219 -8.22 5.42 -1.56
CA TYR A 219 -7.70 5.70 -0.22
C TYR A 219 -6.42 6.52 -0.34
N VAL A 220 -6.40 7.67 0.34
CA VAL A 220 -5.26 8.59 0.40
C VAL A 220 -4.80 8.63 1.85
N ALA A 221 -3.65 8.02 2.13
CA ALA A 221 -3.12 7.82 3.48
C ALA A 221 -1.63 8.13 3.51
N GLY A 222 -1.15 8.80 4.55
CA GLY A 222 0.22 9.31 4.62
C GLY A 222 0.43 10.58 3.82
N GLY A 223 1.71 10.88 3.54
CA GLY A 223 2.11 12.15 2.95
C GLY A 223 2.36 13.23 4.00
N ARG A 224 2.73 14.39 3.53
CA ARG A 224 3.13 15.55 4.35
C ARG A 224 2.79 16.86 3.68
N LEU A 225 3.13 17.97 4.34
CA LEU A 225 3.08 19.33 3.80
C LEU A 225 4.51 19.88 3.73
N SER A 226 5.26 19.54 2.67
CA SER A 226 6.64 20.01 2.50
C SER A 226 6.68 21.52 2.36
N THR A 227 7.34 22.20 3.30
CA THR A 227 7.48 23.66 3.31
C THR A 227 8.91 24.05 3.69
N ALA A 228 9.85 23.71 2.80
CA ALA A 228 11.29 23.94 3.03
C ALA A 228 11.62 25.42 3.24
N ARG A 229 10.84 26.35 2.68
CA ARG A 229 11.02 27.80 2.90
C ARG A 229 10.97 28.24 4.37
N ILE A 230 10.40 27.40 5.24
CA ILE A 230 10.36 27.63 6.70
C ILE A 230 10.95 26.43 7.48
N ASN A 231 11.78 25.62 6.82
CA ASN A 231 12.43 24.43 7.38
C ASN A 231 11.44 23.38 7.96
N GLN A 232 10.23 23.27 7.40
CA GLN A 232 9.24 22.27 7.79
C GLN A 232 9.00 21.30 6.63
N VAL A 233 9.57 20.11 6.73
CA VAL A 233 9.44 19.06 5.72
C VAL A 233 9.02 17.75 6.37
N LEU A 234 9.85 17.18 7.23
CA LEU A 234 9.61 15.85 7.80
C LEU A 234 8.64 15.83 8.99
N ASN A 235 8.47 16.95 9.66
CA ASN A 235 7.61 17.13 10.83
C ASN A 235 6.14 17.43 10.50
N THR A 236 5.78 17.50 9.22
CA THR A 236 4.44 17.88 8.72
C THR A 236 3.64 16.70 8.21
N THR A 237 3.97 15.48 8.64
CA THR A 237 3.30 14.25 8.24
C THR A 237 1.83 14.20 8.65
N ILE A 238 0.97 13.66 7.78
CA ILE A 238 -0.48 13.65 7.90
C ILE A 238 -0.96 12.30 8.41
N ALA A 239 -1.82 12.31 9.42
CA ALA A 239 -2.37 11.10 10.05
C ALA A 239 -3.68 10.64 9.42
N GLU A 240 -4.48 11.57 8.94
CA GLU A 240 -5.85 11.31 8.47
C GLU A 240 -5.86 10.52 7.16
N VAL A 241 -6.86 9.66 7.03
CA VAL A 241 -7.13 8.90 5.82
C VAL A 241 -8.34 9.49 5.13
N ASP A 242 -8.14 9.97 3.90
CA ASP A 242 -9.21 10.49 3.06
C ASP A 242 -9.64 9.43 2.04
N VAL A 243 -10.94 9.34 1.81
CA VAL A 243 -11.54 8.32 0.94
C VAL A 243 -12.46 8.99 -0.08
N TYR A 244 -12.22 8.73 -1.37
CA TYR A 244 -13.13 9.11 -2.44
C TYR A 244 -13.91 7.89 -2.91
N ASP A 245 -15.23 7.98 -2.85
CA ASP A 245 -16.13 6.92 -3.32
C ASP A 245 -16.58 7.22 -4.76
N PHE A 246 -16.10 6.46 -5.73
CA PHE A 246 -16.44 6.61 -7.15
C PHE A 246 -17.91 6.36 -7.46
N LYS A 247 -18.62 5.61 -6.60
CA LYS A 247 -20.05 5.37 -6.78
C LYS A 247 -20.88 6.61 -6.45
N THR A 248 -20.47 7.37 -5.46
CA THR A 248 -21.19 8.57 -5.02
C THR A 248 -20.57 9.88 -5.53
N GLY A 249 -19.34 9.85 -6.01
CA GLY A 249 -18.58 11.02 -6.43
C GLY A 249 -18.20 11.96 -5.27
N LYS A 250 -18.07 11.43 -4.04
CA LYS A 250 -17.84 12.23 -2.83
C LYS A 250 -16.63 11.79 -2.05
N TRP A 251 -15.97 12.77 -1.44
CA TRP A 251 -14.93 12.57 -0.44
C TRP A 251 -15.51 12.41 0.96
N SER A 252 -14.83 11.67 1.78
CA SER A 252 -14.97 11.58 3.23
C SER A 252 -13.61 11.42 3.88
N THR A 253 -13.48 11.84 5.14
CA THR A 253 -12.33 11.50 5.99
C THR A 253 -12.78 10.45 6.99
N LEU A 254 -11.98 9.42 7.21
CA LEU A 254 -12.26 8.43 8.24
C LEU A 254 -12.19 9.06 9.63
N ASP A 255 -12.88 8.46 10.60
CA ASP A 255 -12.82 8.91 11.99
C ASP A 255 -11.38 8.91 12.52
N ALA A 256 -11.07 9.78 13.48
CA ALA A 256 -9.73 9.93 14.04
C ALA A 256 -9.15 8.62 14.63
N SER A 257 -10.01 7.71 15.08
CA SER A 257 -9.62 6.36 15.51
C SER A 257 -9.06 5.49 14.37
N ASN A 258 -9.30 5.91 13.13
CA ASN A 258 -8.82 5.27 11.89
C ASN A 258 -7.69 6.07 11.21
N ASN A 259 -7.09 7.03 11.91
CA ASN A 259 -5.86 7.66 11.47
C ASN A 259 -4.75 6.61 11.30
N ILE A 260 -3.77 6.90 10.42
CA ILE A 260 -2.60 6.02 10.29
C ILE A 260 -1.93 5.89 11.66
N PRO A 261 -1.68 4.66 12.16
CA PRO A 261 -1.05 4.48 13.47
C PRO A 261 0.33 5.11 13.57
N THR A 262 1.13 5.05 12.50
CA THR A 262 2.46 5.68 12.42
C THR A 262 2.49 6.69 11.28
N LYS A 263 2.46 7.98 11.60
CA LYS A 263 2.46 9.08 10.62
C LYS A 263 3.77 9.12 9.84
N ARG A 264 3.69 9.14 8.51
CA ARG A 264 4.85 9.15 7.62
C ARG A 264 4.51 9.61 6.21
N ALA A 265 5.52 10.02 5.47
CA ALA A 265 5.47 10.39 4.07
C ALA A 265 6.51 9.63 3.26
N GLY A 266 6.50 9.74 1.94
CA GLY A 266 7.39 8.93 1.10
C GLY A 266 7.18 7.41 1.28
N ASN A 267 6.10 7.03 1.97
CA ASN A 267 5.64 5.66 2.09
C ASN A 267 5.06 5.16 0.77
N THR A 268 5.10 3.87 0.55
CA THR A 268 4.32 3.27 -0.53
C THR A 268 2.96 2.79 -0.04
N THR A 269 1.96 2.92 -0.90
CA THR A 269 0.59 2.50 -0.62
C THR A 269 0.12 1.55 -1.70
N VAL A 270 -0.30 0.34 -1.30
CA VAL A 270 -0.70 -0.70 -2.25
C VAL A 270 -1.97 -1.41 -1.79
N ALA A 271 -2.83 -1.75 -2.75
CA ALA A 271 -3.99 -2.61 -2.48
C ALA A 271 -3.56 -4.08 -2.45
N TRP A 272 -3.99 -4.82 -1.42
CA TRP A 272 -3.76 -6.25 -1.29
C TRP A 272 -5.01 -6.94 -0.75
N GLY A 273 -5.73 -7.62 -1.63
CA GLY A 273 -7.07 -8.11 -1.34
C GLY A 273 -8.04 -6.98 -0.97
N LYS A 274 -8.62 -7.05 0.21
CA LYS A 274 -9.53 -6.03 0.76
C LYS A 274 -8.82 -5.06 1.72
N LYS A 275 -7.51 -4.95 1.61
CA LYS A 275 -6.69 -4.10 2.49
C LYS A 275 -5.91 -3.08 1.71
N ILE A 276 -5.63 -1.96 2.36
CA ILE A 276 -4.68 -0.95 1.93
C ILE A 276 -3.46 -1.10 2.82
N LEU A 277 -2.32 -1.44 2.26
CA LEU A 277 -1.06 -1.54 2.98
C LEU A 277 -0.29 -0.22 2.87
N ILE A 278 0.14 0.30 4.01
CA ILE A 278 1.07 1.42 4.13
C ILE A 278 2.42 0.85 4.54
N ILE A 279 3.41 1.00 3.68
CA ILE A 279 4.70 0.29 3.80
C ILE A 279 5.83 1.30 3.81
N GLY A 280 6.72 1.22 4.79
CA GLY A 280 7.89 2.07 4.87
C GLY A 280 7.57 3.56 5.02
N GLY A 281 8.45 4.42 4.54
CA GLY A 281 8.29 5.87 4.61
C GLY A 281 9.31 6.54 5.52
N GLU A 282 9.17 7.84 5.70
CA GLU A 282 10.03 8.68 6.53
C GLU A 282 9.22 9.66 7.37
N SER A 283 9.81 10.11 8.48
CA SER A 283 9.28 11.17 9.35
C SER A 283 10.42 11.79 10.15
N ASP A 284 10.11 12.77 10.97
CA ASP A 284 11.09 13.36 11.92
C ASP A 284 11.32 12.52 13.19
N ALA A 285 10.56 11.43 13.38
CA ALA A 285 10.61 10.61 14.59
C ALA A 285 11.97 9.92 14.80
N HIS A 286 12.62 9.49 13.71
CA HIS A 286 13.95 8.86 13.77
C HIS A 286 14.70 8.99 12.43
N GLU A 287 16.01 8.72 12.47
CA GLU A 287 16.90 8.84 11.31
C GLU A 287 16.68 7.75 10.28
N VAL A 288 16.48 6.51 10.74
CA VAL A 288 16.27 5.35 9.88
C VAL A 288 14.87 5.41 9.28
N ALA A 289 14.74 5.13 7.99
CA ALA A 289 13.45 5.01 7.33
C ALA A 289 12.57 3.93 8.00
N HIS A 290 11.27 4.17 8.02
CA HIS A 290 10.30 3.25 8.58
C HIS A 290 10.37 1.88 7.90
N ASN A 291 10.31 0.81 8.70
CA ASN A 291 10.14 -0.55 8.22
C ASN A 291 8.76 -1.14 8.55
N GLU A 292 7.94 -0.38 9.25
CA GLU A 292 6.59 -0.78 9.63
C GLU A 292 5.71 -0.98 8.39
N VAL A 293 4.84 -1.97 8.51
CA VAL A 293 3.78 -2.27 7.56
C VAL A 293 2.46 -2.31 8.31
N GLU A 294 1.56 -1.44 7.94
CA GLU A 294 0.24 -1.31 8.54
C GLU A 294 -0.82 -1.48 7.47
N ALA A 295 -1.80 -2.33 7.74
CA ALA A 295 -2.85 -2.66 6.80
C ALA A 295 -4.20 -2.14 7.30
N PHE A 296 -4.83 -1.27 6.53
CA PHE A 296 -6.22 -0.89 6.77
C PHE A 296 -7.15 -1.88 6.09
N ASN A 297 -7.92 -2.62 6.87
CA ASN A 297 -8.93 -3.53 6.36
C ASN A 297 -10.20 -2.74 6.01
N THR A 298 -10.51 -2.64 4.71
CA THR A 298 -11.61 -1.81 4.20
C THR A 298 -12.99 -2.35 4.54
N GLN A 299 -13.13 -3.63 4.91
CA GLN A 299 -14.39 -4.25 5.31
C GLN A 299 -14.66 -4.06 6.81
N THR A 300 -13.66 -4.30 7.66
CA THR A 300 -13.79 -4.17 9.11
C THR A 300 -13.55 -2.74 9.60
N GLN A 301 -12.97 -1.88 8.75
CA GLN A 301 -12.53 -0.52 9.05
C GLN A 301 -11.58 -0.45 10.24
N LYS A 302 -10.63 -1.39 10.30
CA LYS A 302 -9.63 -1.46 11.38
C LYS A 302 -8.23 -1.57 10.80
N TRP A 303 -7.28 -1.01 11.53
CA TRP A 303 -5.85 -1.21 11.26
C TRP A 303 -5.37 -2.54 11.83
N GLU A 304 -4.55 -3.21 11.06
CA GLU A 304 -3.86 -4.44 11.42
C GLU A 304 -2.35 -4.19 11.25
N LYS A 305 -1.57 -4.61 12.26
CA LYS A 305 -0.11 -4.57 12.16
C LYS A 305 0.35 -5.81 11.40
N TYR A 306 1.12 -5.58 10.36
CA TYR A 306 1.77 -6.64 9.58
C TYR A 306 3.23 -6.83 10.02
N PRO A 307 3.88 -7.94 9.66
CA PRO A 307 5.32 -8.09 9.85
C PRO A 307 6.06 -6.91 9.20
N SER A 308 7.04 -6.38 9.89
CA SER A 308 7.88 -5.30 9.37
C SER A 308 8.83 -5.82 8.29
N MET A 309 9.21 -4.96 7.34
CA MET A 309 10.31 -5.25 6.42
C MET A 309 11.62 -5.48 7.17
N HIS A 310 12.54 -6.24 6.60
CA HIS A 310 13.90 -6.39 7.14
C HIS A 310 14.67 -5.08 7.06
N GLN A 311 14.50 -4.34 5.94
CA GLN A 311 15.13 -3.05 5.72
C GLN A 311 14.09 -1.95 5.54
N GLY A 312 14.08 -0.96 6.45
CA GLY A 312 13.28 0.25 6.30
C GLY A 312 13.67 1.02 5.05
N ARG A 313 12.69 1.58 4.36
CA ARG A 313 12.91 2.35 3.12
C ARG A 313 11.79 3.35 2.85
N HIS A 314 12.15 4.46 2.19
CA HIS A 314 11.20 5.44 1.67
C HIS A 314 11.56 5.83 0.23
N GLY A 315 10.73 6.63 -0.41
CA GLY A 315 11.00 7.15 -1.76
C GLY A 315 11.10 6.03 -2.81
N THR A 316 10.22 5.02 -2.70
CA THR A 316 10.05 3.96 -3.68
C THR A 316 8.59 3.52 -3.75
N GLN A 317 8.26 2.61 -4.64
CA GLN A 317 6.90 2.09 -4.81
C GLN A 317 6.89 0.58 -4.68
N ALA A 318 5.92 0.05 -3.91
CA ALA A 318 5.60 -1.37 -3.88
C ALA A 318 4.57 -1.74 -4.96
N VAL A 319 4.62 -2.98 -5.41
CA VAL A 319 3.69 -3.53 -6.41
C VAL A 319 3.10 -4.84 -5.92
N SER A 320 1.79 -4.95 -6.00
CA SER A 320 1.06 -6.19 -5.70
C SER A 320 0.78 -6.97 -6.99
N ILE A 321 1.35 -8.17 -7.11
CA ILE A 321 1.06 -9.13 -8.19
C ILE A 321 1.01 -10.55 -7.64
N HIS A 322 0.11 -11.38 -8.17
CA HIS A 322 0.01 -12.81 -7.80
C HIS A 322 -0.04 -13.07 -6.29
N LYS A 323 -0.81 -12.25 -5.55
CA LYS A 323 -0.93 -12.31 -4.08
C LYS A 323 0.37 -12.06 -3.31
N LYS A 324 1.36 -11.45 -3.94
CA LYS A 324 2.61 -11.03 -3.34
C LYS A 324 2.78 -9.53 -3.48
N VAL A 325 3.43 -8.90 -2.50
CA VAL A 325 3.79 -7.49 -2.56
C VAL A 325 5.29 -7.37 -2.63
N PHE A 326 5.80 -6.82 -3.71
CA PHE A 326 7.22 -6.61 -3.96
C PHE A 326 7.59 -5.16 -3.72
N ILE A 327 8.75 -4.94 -3.12
CA ILE A 327 9.33 -3.61 -2.93
C ILE A 327 10.83 -3.66 -3.17
N ALA A 328 11.39 -2.70 -3.89
CA ALA A 328 12.82 -2.62 -4.19
C ALA A 328 13.33 -1.18 -4.10
N ALA A 329 14.64 -1.01 -3.92
CA ALA A 329 15.33 0.28 -3.87
C ALA A 329 14.83 1.20 -2.73
N GLY A 330 14.87 2.52 -2.92
CA GLY A 330 14.52 3.53 -1.93
C GLY A 330 15.73 4.02 -1.13
N SER A 331 15.49 4.87 -0.14
CA SER A 331 16.49 5.35 0.82
C SER A 331 16.34 4.63 2.16
N ALA A 332 17.46 4.25 2.78
CA ALA A 332 17.48 3.56 4.08
C ALA A 332 17.28 4.50 5.26
N ASN A 333 17.59 5.79 5.12
CA ASN A 333 17.38 6.81 6.13
C ASN A 333 16.41 7.87 5.59
N ARG A 334 15.86 8.69 6.47
CA ARG A 334 15.11 9.89 6.07
C ARG A 334 16.00 10.82 5.22
N GLY A 335 15.39 11.57 4.31
CA GLY A 335 16.10 12.40 3.33
C GLY A 335 16.69 11.57 2.19
N GLY A 336 17.87 11.87 1.71
CA GLY A 336 18.39 11.41 0.43
C GLY A 336 19.34 10.20 0.42
N GLY A 337 19.43 9.36 1.44
CA GLY A 337 20.37 8.24 1.40
C GLY A 337 20.62 7.55 2.74
N PRO A 338 21.36 6.42 2.79
CA PRO A 338 21.97 5.74 1.65
C PRO A 338 20.92 5.10 0.71
N GLU A 339 21.19 5.19 -0.60
CA GLU A 339 20.34 4.56 -1.62
C GLU A 339 20.48 3.04 -1.56
N LEU A 340 19.35 2.36 -1.70
CA LEU A 340 19.23 0.92 -1.72
C LEU A 340 19.07 0.37 -3.14
N ASN A 341 19.42 -0.91 -3.32
CA ASN A 341 19.08 -1.74 -4.48
C ASN A 341 18.62 -3.13 -4.07
N THR A 342 18.40 -3.34 -2.78
CA THR A 342 17.82 -4.58 -2.25
C THR A 342 16.34 -4.67 -2.54
N MET A 343 15.81 -5.89 -2.55
CA MET A 343 14.41 -6.19 -2.81
C MET A 343 13.85 -7.14 -1.76
N GLU A 344 12.61 -6.91 -1.39
CA GLU A 344 11.86 -7.77 -0.46
C GLU A 344 10.49 -8.10 -1.03
N VAL A 345 9.93 -9.23 -0.61
CA VAL A 345 8.59 -9.67 -0.96
C VAL A 345 7.81 -10.06 0.29
N LEU A 346 6.58 -9.57 0.39
CA LEU A 346 5.57 -10.04 1.34
C LEU A 346 4.73 -11.11 0.65
N GLU A 347 4.62 -12.27 1.29
CA GLU A 347 3.82 -13.41 0.81
C GLU A 347 3.04 -14.05 1.97
N GLU A 348 1.93 -14.75 1.64
CA GLU A 348 1.10 -15.53 2.57
C GLU A 348 1.66 -16.93 2.74
#